data_9d816841a6179307d68109cff30257dc
#
_entry.id   9d816841a6179307d68109cff30257dc
#
_cell.length_a   1.000
_cell.length_b   1.000
_cell.length_c   1.000
_cell.angle_alpha   90.00
_cell.angle_beta   90.00
_cell.angle_gamma   90.00
#
_symmetry.space_group_name_H-M   'P 1'
#
loop_
_entity.id
_entity.type
_entity.pdbx_description
1 polymer ?
#
loop_
_entity_poly.entity_id
_entity_poly.type
_entity_poly.pdbx_seq_one_letter_code
_entity_poly.pdbx_strand_id
1 'polypeptide(L)'
;MNFAPFVRATRTLLCAGLAFIACASVEAIAPTAAAPDFTLRTMNGPNMRLAEQRGRVVMVNFWATWCGPCRQEMPHLNRLYEKYRASGFVLMGVNVDDDTRNAAELATKLGLKFPVLLDTDKGVSKLYDLSTMPSTVLIDRDGKVRYVHRGYLTGYEDTYDKQIRELLK
;
A
#
# COMPACT_ATOMS: atom_id res chain seq x y z
N MET A 1 -9.21 -68.38 53.96
CA MET A 1 -10.25 -67.71 53.15
C MET A 1 -10.06 -66.25 53.34
N ASN A 2 -9.28 -65.63 52.43
CA ASN A 2 -9.06 -64.17 52.47
C ASN A 2 -9.55 -63.54 51.12
N PHE A 3 -10.61 -62.79 51.23
CA PHE A 3 -11.18 -62.00 50.18
C PHE A 3 -10.42 -60.64 50.10
N ALA A 4 -9.74 -60.35 49.01
CA ALA A 4 -9.17 -59.04 48.73
C ALA A 4 -10.20 -58.19 47.97
N PRO A 5 -10.37 -56.88 48.28
CA PRO A 5 -11.27 -56.00 47.53
C PRO A 5 -10.60 -55.45 46.29
N PHE A 6 -11.32 -55.52 45.20
CA PHE A 6 -10.98 -54.94 43.90
C PHE A 6 -11.15 -53.41 43.94
N VAL A 7 -10.03 -52.66 43.83
CA VAL A 7 -10.06 -51.19 43.67
C VAL A 7 -10.18 -50.86 42.20
N ARG A 8 -11.32 -50.33 41.79
CA ARG A 8 -11.54 -49.75 40.45
C ARG A 8 -10.89 -48.37 40.38
N ALA A 9 -9.82 -48.21 39.60
CA ALA A 9 -9.23 -46.94 39.27
C ALA A 9 -10.00 -46.28 38.11
N THR A 10 -10.73 -45.22 38.40
CA THR A 10 -11.37 -44.35 37.42
C THR A 10 -10.31 -43.42 36.81
N ARG A 11 -9.96 -43.63 35.55
CA ARG A 11 -9.12 -42.73 34.77
C ARG A 11 -9.95 -41.54 34.30
N THR A 12 -9.74 -40.41 34.93
CA THR A 12 -10.26 -39.11 34.48
C THR A 12 -9.40 -38.61 33.29
N LEU A 13 -9.97 -38.65 32.10
CA LEU A 13 -9.37 -38.04 30.90
C LEU A 13 -9.52 -36.51 31.00
N LEU A 14 -8.42 -35.82 31.27
CA LEU A 14 -8.34 -34.36 31.17
C LEU A 14 -8.13 -33.99 29.67
N CYS A 15 -9.18 -33.56 29.00
CA CYS A 15 -9.07 -32.97 27.68
C CYS A 15 -8.50 -31.55 27.81
N ALA A 16 -7.18 -31.39 27.60
CA ALA A 16 -6.55 -30.10 27.45
C ALA A 16 -6.88 -29.54 26.05
N GLY A 17 -7.86 -28.62 26.00
CA GLY A 17 -8.15 -27.87 24.77
C GLY A 17 -7.01 -26.91 24.46
N LEU A 18 -6.18 -27.23 23.46
CA LEU A 18 -5.26 -26.27 22.86
C LEU A 18 -6.09 -25.27 22.04
N ALA A 19 -6.24 -24.05 22.56
CA ALA A 19 -6.73 -22.92 21.78
C ALA A 19 -5.63 -22.52 20.76
N PHE A 20 -5.81 -22.85 19.50
CA PHE A 20 -5.00 -22.34 18.40
C PHE A 20 -5.33 -20.86 18.23
N ILE A 21 -4.46 -19.99 18.74
CA ILE A 21 -4.47 -18.57 18.40
C ILE A 21 -3.93 -18.48 16.97
N ALA A 22 -4.82 -18.31 16.01
CA ALA A 22 -4.44 -18.00 14.63
C ALA A 22 -3.84 -16.58 14.62
N CYS A 23 -2.52 -16.51 14.64
CA CYS A 23 -1.79 -15.27 14.38
C CYS A 23 -2.00 -14.95 12.89
N ALA A 24 -2.86 -13.96 12.59
CA ALA A 24 -2.99 -13.44 11.23
C ALA A 24 -1.67 -12.74 10.88
N SER A 25 -0.85 -13.42 10.09
CA SER A 25 0.36 -12.83 9.50
C SER A 25 -0.08 -11.76 8.50
N VAL A 26 0.29 -10.50 8.75
CA VAL A 26 0.20 -9.45 7.72
C VAL A 26 1.27 -9.79 6.68
N GLU A 27 0.84 -10.40 5.58
CA GLU A 27 1.74 -10.69 4.47
C GLU A 27 2.07 -9.39 3.73
N ALA A 28 3.36 -9.11 3.57
CA ALA A 28 3.83 -8.04 2.70
C ALA A 28 3.28 -8.25 1.28
N ILE A 29 2.86 -7.15 0.62
CA ILE A 29 2.28 -7.22 -0.73
C ILE A 29 3.27 -7.84 -1.68
N ALA A 30 2.95 -9.06 -2.14
CA ALA A 30 3.78 -9.81 -3.08
C ALA A 30 3.51 -9.34 -4.53
N PRO A 31 4.55 -9.28 -5.39
CA PRO A 31 4.35 -9.12 -6.83
C PRO A 31 3.38 -10.18 -7.37
N THR A 32 2.48 -9.78 -8.29
CA THR A 32 1.41 -10.60 -8.89
C THR A 32 0.15 -10.80 -8.03
N ALA A 33 0.14 -10.46 -6.74
CA ALA A 33 -1.07 -10.43 -5.95
C ALA A 33 -2.00 -9.29 -6.38
N ALA A 34 -3.29 -9.43 -6.13
CA ALA A 34 -4.24 -8.33 -6.29
C ALA A 34 -3.87 -7.19 -5.34
N ALA A 35 -3.81 -5.97 -5.87
CA ALA A 35 -3.57 -4.80 -5.03
C ALA A 35 -4.74 -4.62 -4.04
N PRO A 36 -4.48 -4.42 -2.74
CA PRO A 36 -5.52 -4.15 -1.77
C PRO A 36 -6.34 -2.91 -2.18
N ASP A 37 -7.66 -3.06 -2.24
CA ASP A 37 -8.54 -1.96 -2.63
C ASP A 37 -8.69 -0.94 -1.49
N PHE A 38 -8.78 0.31 -1.86
CA PHE A 38 -9.03 1.40 -0.92
C PHE A 38 -9.78 2.55 -1.57
N THR A 39 -10.40 3.38 -0.73
CA THR A 39 -11.00 4.65 -1.13
C THR A 39 -10.49 5.73 -0.19
N LEU A 40 -9.94 6.80 -0.75
CA LEU A 40 -9.49 7.96 0.00
C LEU A 40 -10.07 9.25 -0.58
N ARG A 41 -10.22 10.24 0.28
CA ARG A 41 -10.56 11.60 -0.13
C ARG A 41 -9.40 12.22 -0.88
N THR A 42 -9.66 12.85 -2.03
CA THR A 42 -8.66 13.68 -2.69
C THR A 42 -8.59 15.06 -2.03
N MET A 43 -7.43 15.69 -2.14
CA MET A 43 -7.22 17.03 -1.59
C MET A 43 -8.16 18.07 -2.20
N ASN A 44 -8.44 17.99 -3.50
CA ASN A 44 -9.17 19.03 -4.27
C ASN A 44 -10.38 18.49 -5.03
N GLY A 45 -10.93 17.33 -4.65
CA GLY A 45 -12.02 16.73 -5.40
C GLY A 45 -12.75 15.62 -4.65
N PRO A 46 -13.52 14.82 -5.39
CA PRO A 46 -14.25 13.69 -4.81
C PRO A 46 -13.30 12.59 -4.32
N ASN A 47 -13.85 11.64 -3.58
CA ASN A 47 -13.14 10.42 -3.22
C ASN A 47 -12.67 9.69 -4.48
N MET A 48 -11.51 9.03 -4.36
CA MET A 48 -10.93 8.22 -5.43
C MET A 48 -10.72 6.81 -4.92
N ARG A 49 -11.25 5.82 -5.67
CA ARG A 49 -11.14 4.40 -5.33
C ARG A 49 -10.17 3.71 -6.29
N LEU A 50 -9.29 2.86 -5.76
CA LEU A 50 -8.34 2.11 -6.57
C LEU A 50 -9.03 1.15 -7.55
N ALA A 51 -10.06 0.41 -7.10
CA ALA A 51 -10.79 -0.54 -7.96
C ALA A 51 -11.44 0.13 -9.18
N GLU A 52 -11.78 1.41 -9.13
CA GLU A 52 -12.34 2.17 -10.25
C GLU A 52 -11.30 2.53 -11.31
N GLN A 53 -10.02 2.25 -11.05
CA GLN A 53 -8.93 2.50 -11.99
C GLN A 53 -8.58 1.26 -12.85
N ARG A 54 -9.39 0.19 -12.78
CA ARG A 54 -9.21 -0.99 -13.65
C ARG A 54 -9.15 -0.59 -15.12
N GLY A 55 -8.33 -1.30 -15.91
CA GLY A 55 -8.04 -0.95 -17.29
C GLY A 55 -6.93 0.09 -17.47
N ARG A 56 -6.45 0.68 -16.38
CA ARG A 56 -5.33 1.63 -16.37
C ARG A 56 -4.13 1.06 -15.62
N VAL A 57 -2.95 1.54 -15.97
CA VAL A 57 -1.73 1.34 -15.18
C VAL A 57 -1.74 2.34 -14.03
N VAL A 58 -1.64 1.87 -12.79
CA VAL A 58 -1.72 2.73 -11.62
C VAL A 58 -0.39 2.72 -10.87
N MET A 59 0.10 3.91 -10.53
CA MET A 59 1.16 4.09 -9.54
C MET A 59 0.56 4.65 -8.26
N VAL A 60 0.72 3.94 -7.15
CA VAL A 60 0.41 4.44 -5.81
C VAL A 60 1.72 4.80 -5.14
N ASN A 61 1.92 6.08 -4.86
CA ASN A 61 3.12 6.59 -4.18
C ASN A 61 2.72 7.13 -2.81
N PHE A 62 3.30 6.58 -1.76
CA PHE A 62 3.09 7.01 -0.38
C PHE A 62 4.17 8.00 0.03
N TRP A 63 3.76 9.16 0.55
CA TRP A 63 4.65 10.26 0.85
C TRP A 63 4.19 11.12 2.04
N ALA A 64 5.12 11.91 2.60
CA ALA A 64 4.82 12.87 3.63
C ALA A 64 5.66 14.16 3.44
N THR A 65 5.19 15.27 3.98
CA THR A 65 5.88 16.57 3.86
C THR A 65 7.21 16.62 4.60
N TRP A 66 7.34 15.88 5.70
CA TRP A 66 8.57 15.76 6.49
C TRP A 66 9.60 14.79 5.87
N CYS A 67 9.21 14.02 4.85
CA CYS A 67 10.08 13.04 4.19
C CYS A 67 10.95 13.72 3.12
N GLY A 68 12.23 13.85 3.39
CA GLY A 68 13.20 14.47 2.47
C GLY A 68 13.28 13.79 1.11
N PRO A 69 13.51 12.46 1.03
CA PRO A 69 13.54 11.72 -0.25
C PRO A 69 12.21 11.81 -1.02
N CYS A 70 11.05 11.86 -0.33
CA CYS A 70 9.76 12.03 -0.99
C CYS A 70 9.71 13.37 -1.76
N ARG A 71 10.17 14.46 -1.14
CA ARG A 71 10.19 15.77 -1.78
C ARG A 71 11.12 15.82 -3.01
N GLN A 72 12.20 15.04 -2.99
CA GLN A 72 13.09 14.92 -4.14
C GLN A 72 12.45 14.14 -5.29
N GLU A 73 11.68 13.10 -4.97
CA GLU A 73 10.97 12.25 -5.94
C GLU A 73 9.82 12.97 -6.66
N MET A 74 9.04 13.80 -5.94
CA MET A 74 7.80 14.43 -6.42
C MET A 74 7.89 15.12 -7.79
N PRO A 75 8.91 15.95 -8.11
CA PRO A 75 9.01 16.57 -9.41
C PRO A 75 9.18 15.55 -10.56
N HIS A 76 9.85 14.42 -10.29
CA HIS A 76 10.02 13.34 -11.25
C HIS A 76 8.71 12.60 -11.48
N LEU A 77 7.98 12.28 -10.41
CA LEU A 77 6.65 11.68 -10.49
C LEU A 77 5.68 12.57 -11.26
N ASN A 78 5.74 13.88 -11.06
CA ASN A 78 4.88 14.83 -11.77
C ASN A 78 5.16 14.80 -13.29
N ARG A 79 6.44 14.74 -13.71
CA ARG A 79 6.80 14.59 -15.12
C ARG A 79 6.32 13.26 -15.72
N LEU A 80 6.44 12.16 -14.99
CA LEU A 80 5.94 10.85 -15.43
C LEU A 80 4.42 10.86 -15.58
N TYR A 81 3.71 11.47 -14.64
CA TYR A 81 2.26 11.63 -14.73
C TYR A 81 1.84 12.41 -15.97
N GLU A 82 2.43 13.59 -16.20
CA GLU A 82 2.11 14.40 -17.37
C GLU A 82 2.43 13.68 -18.68
N LYS A 83 3.54 12.94 -18.73
CA LYS A 83 3.97 12.16 -19.90
C LYS A 83 2.99 11.04 -20.27
N TYR A 84 2.44 10.33 -19.28
CA TYR A 84 1.72 9.08 -19.53
C TYR A 84 0.21 9.13 -19.25
N ARG A 85 -0.32 10.18 -18.61
CA ARG A 85 -1.75 10.27 -18.25
C ARG A 85 -2.70 10.06 -19.44
N ALA A 86 -2.36 10.57 -20.61
CA ALA A 86 -3.16 10.41 -21.83
C ALA A 86 -3.11 8.97 -22.38
N SER A 87 -2.13 8.15 -21.97
CA SER A 87 -1.96 6.76 -22.41
C SER A 87 -2.58 5.75 -21.45
N GLY A 88 -3.39 6.20 -20.47
CA GLY A 88 -4.04 5.31 -19.51
C GLY A 88 -3.21 5.05 -18.26
N PHE A 89 -2.32 5.97 -17.89
CA PHE A 89 -1.58 5.95 -16.62
C PHE A 89 -2.25 6.86 -15.58
N VAL A 90 -2.35 6.36 -14.37
CA VAL A 90 -2.85 7.08 -13.19
C VAL A 90 -1.79 7.08 -12.11
N LEU A 91 -1.56 8.24 -11.50
CA LEU A 91 -0.72 8.35 -10.31
C LEU A 91 -1.59 8.81 -9.14
N MET A 92 -1.60 8.04 -8.06
CA MET A 92 -2.28 8.34 -6.81
C MET A 92 -1.21 8.66 -5.75
N GLY A 93 -1.00 9.94 -5.46
CA GLY A 93 -0.05 10.36 -4.43
C GLY A 93 -0.72 10.32 -3.05
N VAL A 94 -0.52 9.25 -2.30
CA VAL A 94 -1.13 9.05 -0.97
C VAL A 94 -0.28 9.73 0.09
N ASN A 95 -0.80 10.83 0.62
CA ASN A 95 -0.16 11.60 1.68
C ASN A 95 -0.54 11.03 3.05
N VAL A 96 0.46 10.86 3.92
CA VAL A 96 0.29 10.29 5.27
C VAL A 96 0.56 11.31 6.39
N ASP A 97 0.54 12.62 6.11
CA ASP A 97 0.64 13.63 7.16
C ASP A 97 -0.61 13.62 8.04
N ASP A 98 -0.45 13.97 9.31
CA ASP A 98 -1.57 14.17 10.23
C ASP A 98 -2.30 15.49 9.92
N ASP A 99 -1.55 16.54 9.55
CA ASP A 99 -2.09 17.82 9.11
C ASP A 99 -2.08 17.94 7.58
N THR A 100 -3.28 17.88 7.00
CA THR A 100 -3.48 17.95 5.56
C THR A 100 -3.14 19.31 4.93
N ARG A 101 -3.05 20.39 5.74
CA ARG A 101 -2.67 21.74 5.27
C ARG A 101 -1.24 21.73 4.74
N ASN A 102 -0.32 21.07 5.45
CA ASN A 102 1.07 20.96 5.04
C ASN A 102 1.19 20.24 3.68
N ALA A 103 0.38 19.19 3.46
CA ALA A 103 0.33 18.48 2.18
C ALA A 103 -0.17 19.40 1.05
N ALA A 104 -1.20 20.17 1.29
CA ALA A 104 -1.78 21.10 0.32
C ALA A 104 -0.79 22.21 -0.08
N GLU A 105 -0.10 22.80 0.90
CA GLU A 105 0.91 23.81 0.66
C GLU A 105 2.08 23.27 -0.16
N LEU A 106 2.60 22.09 0.20
CA LEU A 106 3.71 21.49 -0.52
C LEU A 106 3.31 21.06 -1.93
N ALA A 107 2.13 20.46 -2.12
CA ALA A 107 1.60 20.08 -3.43
C ALA A 107 1.46 21.29 -4.35
N THR A 108 0.96 22.41 -3.83
CA THR A 108 0.86 23.67 -4.55
C THR A 108 2.24 24.23 -4.91
N LYS A 109 3.16 24.26 -3.94
CA LYS A 109 4.53 24.76 -4.14
C LYS A 109 5.30 23.96 -5.20
N LEU A 110 5.08 22.64 -5.25
CA LEU A 110 5.70 21.75 -6.24
C LEU A 110 4.93 21.68 -7.56
N GLY A 111 3.76 22.33 -7.66
CA GLY A 111 2.92 22.33 -8.86
C GLY A 111 2.45 20.93 -9.26
N LEU A 112 2.14 20.07 -8.30
CA LEU A 112 1.71 18.69 -8.58
C LEU A 112 0.43 18.67 -9.40
N LYS A 113 0.39 17.86 -10.46
CA LYS A 113 -0.73 17.69 -11.38
C LYS A 113 -1.51 16.40 -11.17
N PHE A 114 -0.92 15.44 -10.49
CA PHE A 114 -1.59 14.19 -10.15
C PHE A 114 -2.44 14.33 -8.89
N PRO A 115 -3.47 13.48 -8.72
CA PRO A 115 -4.31 13.45 -7.52
C PRO A 115 -3.49 13.19 -6.25
N VAL A 116 -3.66 14.06 -5.24
CA VAL A 116 -3.17 13.85 -3.89
C VAL A 116 -4.32 13.35 -3.03
N LEU A 117 -4.15 12.17 -2.46
CA LEU A 117 -5.10 11.48 -1.60
C LEU A 117 -4.64 11.56 -0.15
N LEU A 118 -5.57 11.62 0.80
CA LEU A 118 -5.29 11.90 2.21
C LEU A 118 -5.58 10.66 3.05
N ASP A 119 -4.51 10.01 3.57
CA ASP A 119 -4.57 8.85 4.48
C ASP A 119 -4.27 9.27 5.92
N THR A 120 -5.09 10.19 6.45
CA THR A 120 -4.91 10.75 7.79
C THR A 120 -4.96 9.70 8.90
N ASP A 121 -5.77 8.66 8.71
CA ASP A 121 -5.96 7.57 9.68
C ASP A 121 -4.88 6.48 9.55
N LYS A 122 -3.98 6.60 8.57
CA LYS A 122 -2.93 5.62 8.26
C LYS A 122 -3.51 4.22 7.91
N GLY A 123 -4.78 4.16 7.53
CA GLY A 123 -5.46 2.91 7.23
C GLY A 123 -4.90 2.23 5.98
N VAL A 124 -4.70 3.03 4.91
CA VAL A 124 -4.19 2.52 3.64
C VAL A 124 -2.69 2.26 3.72
N SER A 125 -1.91 3.12 4.38
CA SER A 125 -0.48 2.90 4.58
C SER A 125 -0.20 1.64 5.40
N LYS A 126 -1.01 1.32 6.40
CA LYS A 126 -0.94 0.05 7.14
C LYS A 126 -1.34 -1.14 6.28
N LEU A 127 -2.41 -1.01 5.48
CA LEU A 127 -2.88 -2.05 4.57
C LEU A 127 -1.82 -2.44 3.54
N TYR A 128 -0.97 -1.48 3.13
CA TYR A 128 0.14 -1.68 2.19
C TYR A 128 1.46 -2.04 2.86
N ASP A 129 1.47 -2.26 4.18
CA ASP A 129 2.64 -2.65 4.99
C ASP A 129 3.88 -1.78 4.71
N LEU A 130 3.71 -0.46 4.86
CA LEU A 130 4.77 0.49 4.57
C LEU A 130 5.81 0.52 5.68
N SER A 131 6.98 -0.02 5.42
CA SER A 131 8.14 0.03 6.33
C SER A 131 9.12 1.17 6.03
N THR A 132 8.96 1.82 4.87
CA THR A 132 9.90 2.86 4.39
C THR A 132 9.16 3.95 3.63
N MET A 133 9.65 5.19 3.70
CA MET A 133 9.11 6.32 2.95
C MET A 133 10.19 6.94 2.04
N PRO A 134 9.86 7.27 0.78
CA PRO A 134 8.62 6.93 0.09
C PRO A 134 8.49 5.42 -0.16
N SER A 135 7.26 4.96 -0.42
CA SER A 135 7.02 3.64 -1.00
C SER A 135 6.15 3.80 -2.23
N THR A 136 6.54 3.10 -3.30
CA THR A 136 5.86 3.20 -4.60
C THR A 136 5.45 1.82 -5.08
N VAL A 137 4.18 1.66 -5.43
CA VAL A 137 3.60 0.42 -5.94
C VAL A 137 3.08 0.67 -7.34
N LEU A 138 3.53 -0.13 -8.32
CA LEU A 138 3.01 -0.15 -9.68
C LEU A 138 2.05 -1.32 -9.86
N ILE A 139 0.89 -1.03 -10.41
CA ILE A 139 -0.25 -1.93 -10.55
C ILE A 139 -0.63 -1.95 -12.03
N ASP A 140 -0.84 -3.15 -12.57
CA ASP A 140 -1.25 -3.32 -13.96
C ASP A 140 -2.76 -3.07 -14.18
N ARG A 141 -3.18 -3.19 -15.44
CA ARG A 141 -4.58 -2.94 -15.85
C ARG A 141 -5.59 -3.90 -15.21
N ASP A 142 -5.12 -5.11 -14.83
CA ASP A 142 -5.93 -6.11 -14.12
C ASP A 142 -5.95 -5.85 -12.60
N GLY A 143 -5.22 -4.83 -12.13
CA GLY A 143 -5.10 -4.46 -10.73
C GLY A 143 -4.21 -5.37 -9.92
N LYS A 144 -3.25 -6.02 -10.55
CA LYS A 144 -2.23 -6.82 -9.88
C LYS A 144 -1.01 -5.97 -9.63
N VAL A 145 -0.41 -6.14 -8.46
CA VAL A 145 0.86 -5.52 -8.12
C VAL A 145 1.95 -6.11 -9.03
N ARG A 146 2.71 -5.24 -9.68
CA ARG A 146 3.81 -5.66 -10.56
C ARG A 146 5.16 -5.28 -10.00
N TYR A 147 5.27 -4.11 -9.39
CA TYR A 147 6.52 -3.62 -8.80
C TYR A 147 6.25 -2.92 -7.48
N VAL A 148 7.16 -3.09 -6.53
CA VAL A 148 7.17 -2.41 -5.22
C VAL A 148 8.56 -1.84 -5.00
N HIS A 149 8.63 -0.53 -4.79
CA HIS A 149 9.86 0.18 -4.46
C HIS A 149 9.76 0.74 -3.05
N ARG A 150 10.78 0.50 -2.25
CA ARG A 150 10.89 0.99 -0.86
C ARG A 150 12.05 1.96 -0.76
N GLY A 151 11.76 3.21 -0.42
CA GLY A 151 12.72 4.32 -0.48
C GLY A 151 12.85 4.90 -1.89
N TYR A 152 13.59 6.00 -1.99
CA TYR A 152 13.93 6.64 -3.25
C TYR A 152 15.42 6.95 -3.30
N LEU A 153 16.03 6.62 -4.43
CA LEU A 153 17.39 7.02 -4.81
C LEU A 153 17.35 7.72 -6.16
N THR A 154 18.19 8.69 -6.36
CA THR A 154 18.37 9.36 -7.66
C THR A 154 18.59 8.32 -8.76
N GLY A 155 17.85 8.40 -9.85
CA GLY A 155 17.86 7.43 -10.95
C GLY A 155 16.70 6.43 -10.92
N TYR A 156 15.92 6.35 -9.82
CA TYR A 156 14.72 5.50 -9.77
C TYR A 156 13.66 5.94 -10.78
N GLU A 157 13.62 7.22 -11.14
CA GLU A 157 12.73 7.77 -12.17
C GLU A 157 12.89 7.08 -13.53
N ASP A 158 14.09 6.67 -13.91
CA ASP A 158 14.34 5.93 -15.15
C ASP A 158 13.78 4.51 -15.08
N THR A 159 13.88 3.90 -13.89
CA THR A 159 13.27 2.58 -13.60
C THR A 159 11.75 2.67 -13.68
N TYR A 160 11.15 3.69 -13.07
CA TYR A 160 9.70 3.93 -13.15
C TYR A 160 9.24 4.14 -14.59
N ASP A 161 9.95 4.97 -15.35
CA ASP A 161 9.66 5.23 -16.77
C ASP A 161 9.65 3.93 -17.60
N LYS A 162 10.65 3.07 -17.40
CA LYS A 162 10.73 1.77 -18.07
C LYS A 162 9.56 0.87 -17.70
N GLN A 163 9.26 0.75 -16.40
CA GLN A 163 8.19 -0.11 -15.89
C GLN A 163 6.80 0.37 -16.32
N ILE A 164 6.53 1.69 -16.27
CA ILE A 164 5.29 2.26 -16.77
C ILE A 164 5.10 1.94 -18.26
N ARG A 165 6.14 2.14 -19.08
CA ARG A 165 6.07 1.80 -20.51
C ARG A 165 5.83 0.32 -20.77
N GLU A 166 6.40 -0.55 -19.95
CA GLU A 166 6.17 -1.99 -20.04
C GLU A 166 4.70 -2.35 -19.77
N LEU A 167 4.12 -1.77 -18.73
CA LEU A 167 2.73 -2.05 -18.32
C LEU A 167 1.70 -1.40 -19.23
N LEU A 168 2.07 -0.35 -19.98
CA LEU A 168 1.18 0.34 -20.93
C LEU A 168 1.05 -0.38 -22.28
N LYS A 169 1.95 -1.31 -22.61
CA LYS A 169 1.89 -2.13 -23.84
C LYS A 169 0.73 -3.11 -23.80
#